data_1b20abb6b7eee2f1e84dc116ca85b514
#
_entry.id   1b20abb6b7eee2f1e84dc116ca85b514
#
_cell.length_a   1.000
_cell.length_b   1.000
_cell.length_c   1.000
_cell.angle_alpha   90.00
_cell.angle_beta   90.00
_cell.angle_gamma   90.00
#
_symmetry.space_group_name_H-M   'P 1'
#
loop_
_entity.id
_entity.type
_entity.pdbx_description
1 polymer ?
#
loop_
_entity_poly.entity_id
_entity_poly.type
_entity_poly.pdbx_seq_one_letter_code
_entity_poly.pdbx_strand_id
1 'polypeptide(L)' 'MDNQPHNPLHGATLQHIVECLADHYGWAELGHLIPIRCFTHDPSVGSSLKFLRRTPWARAKVEALYVETWWRSRGGQA' A
#
# COMPACT_ATOMS: atom_id res chain seq x y z
N MET A 1 13.92 12.36 -12.05
CA MET A 1 13.41 12.24 -11.50
C MET A 1 12.29 12.71 -11.52
N ASP A 2 11.53 12.45 -11.48
CA ASP A 2 10.51 12.81 -11.59
C ASP A 2 10.00 13.34 -10.51
N ASN A 3 9.73 14.23 -10.29
CA ASN A 3 9.24 14.75 -9.32
C ASN A 3 7.99 15.15 -9.50
N GLN A 4 7.02 14.52 -9.24
CA GLN A 4 5.70 14.83 -9.36
C GLN A 4 5.23 15.28 -8.03
N PRO A 5 5.29 16.51 -7.72
CA PRO A 5 4.93 17.01 -6.39
C PRO A 5 3.50 16.70 -6.01
N HIS A 6 2.63 16.52 -6.99
CA HIS A 6 1.25 16.23 -6.67
C HIS A 6 1.00 14.75 -6.47
N ASN A 7 1.98 13.93 -6.73
CA ASN A 7 1.81 12.50 -6.64
C ASN A 7 1.90 12.07 -5.18
N PRO A 8 0.85 11.50 -4.59
CA PRO A 8 0.91 11.09 -3.19
C PRO A 8 1.94 10.01 -2.91
N LEU A 9 2.44 9.37 -3.94
CA LEU A 9 3.49 8.37 -3.76
C LEU A 9 4.88 8.99 -3.77
N HIS A 10 4.97 10.25 -4.08
CA HIS A 10 6.27 10.90 -4.16
C HIS A 10 6.98 10.81 -2.81
N GLY A 11 8.14 10.24 -2.78
CA GLY A 11 8.91 10.12 -1.57
C GLY A 11 8.52 8.96 -0.67
N ALA A 12 7.45 8.26 -0.97
CA ALA A 12 7.03 7.15 -0.15
C ALA A 12 7.67 5.86 -0.65
N THR A 13 8.32 5.13 0.24
CA THR A 13 8.88 3.84 -0.13
C THR A 13 7.79 2.79 -0.04
N LEU A 14 8.02 1.67 -0.68
CA LEU A 14 7.08 0.56 -0.57
C LEU A 14 6.94 0.10 0.87
N GLN A 15 8.03 0.09 1.62
CA GLN A 15 7.98 -0.26 3.03
C GLN A 15 7.05 0.68 3.79
N HIS A 16 7.21 1.97 3.56
CA HIS A 16 6.36 2.96 4.23
C HIS A 16 4.89 2.75 3.88
N ILE A 17 4.62 2.47 2.61
CA ILE A 17 3.26 2.25 2.15
C ILE A 17 2.63 1.05 2.85
N VAL A 18 3.36 -0.05 2.91
CA VAL A 18 2.84 -1.26 3.55
C VAL A 18 2.63 -1.03 5.05
N GLU A 19 3.59 -0.36 5.70
CA GLU A 19 3.47 -0.10 7.12
C GLU A 19 2.26 0.78 7.42
N CYS A 20 2.04 1.79 6.62
CA CYS A 20 0.90 2.68 6.80
C CYS A 20 -0.42 1.95 6.59
N LEU A 21 -0.49 1.13 5.57
CA LEU A 21 -1.72 0.40 5.28
C LEU A 21 -2.03 -0.63 6.37
N ALA A 22 -0.99 -1.33 6.83
CA ALA A 22 -1.18 -2.32 7.88
C ALA A 22 -1.61 -1.66 9.18
N ASP A 23 -1.06 -0.49 9.46
CA ASP A 23 -1.41 0.24 10.66
C ASP A 23 -2.83 0.81 10.57
N HIS A 24 -3.19 1.28 9.41
CA HIS A 24 -4.50 1.92 9.23
C HIS A 24 -5.64 0.89 9.19
N TYR A 25 -5.49 -0.17 8.43
CA TYR A 25 -6.54 -1.16 8.26
C TYR A 25 -6.40 -2.40 9.16
N GLY A 26 -5.18 -2.73 9.53
CA GLY A 26 -4.91 -4.04 10.14
C GLY A 26 -4.79 -5.08 9.03
N TRP A 27 -4.08 -6.15 9.34
CA TRP A 27 -3.83 -7.18 8.33
C TRP A 27 -5.10 -7.86 7.84
N ALA A 28 -6.04 -8.09 8.76
CA ALA A 28 -7.28 -8.77 8.38
C ALA A 28 -8.06 -7.99 7.34
N GLU A 29 -8.23 -6.71 7.57
CA GLU A 29 -8.97 -5.87 6.64
C GLU A 29 -8.18 -5.68 5.35
N LEU A 30 -6.88 -5.49 5.47
CA LEU A 30 -6.03 -5.33 4.31
C LEU A 30 -6.12 -6.56 3.40
N GLY A 31 -6.16 -7.75 4.01
CA GLY A 31 -6.32 -8.97 3.25
C GLY A 31 -7.68 -9.10 2.58
N HIS A 32 -8.69 -8.44 3.15
CA HIS A 32 -10.00 -8.42 2.51
C HIS A 32 -9.98 -7.50 1.29
N LEU A 33 -9.29 -6.38 1.39
CA LEU A 33 -9.25 -5.41 0.31
C LEU A 33 -8.33 -5.88 -0.82
N ILE A 34 -7.22 -6.52 -0.46
CA ILE A 34 -6.29 -7.05 -1.43
C ILE A 34 -5.96 -8.48 -1.01
N PRO A 35 -6.72 -9.45 -1.52
CA PRO A 35 -6.59 -10.84 -1.05
C PRO A 35 -5.37 -11.56 -1.62
N ILE A 36 -4.20 -11.17 -1.16
CA ILE A 36 -2.96 -11.83 -1.56
C ILE A 36 -2.36 -12.51 -0.34
N ARG A 37 -1.59 -13.55 -0.57
CA ARG A 37 -1.12 -14.39 0.52
C ARG A 37 -0.28 -13.67 1.54
N CYS A 38 0.50 -12.70 1.12
CA CYS A 38 1.34 -12.00 2.07
C CYS A 38 0.52 -11.16 3.05
N PHE A 39 -0.77 -10.98 2.79
CA PHE A 39 -1.64 -10.27 3.70
C PHE A 39 -2.58 -11.20 4.44
N THR A 40 -2.81 -12.39 3.91
CA THR A 40 -3.79 -13.30 4.49
C THR A 40 -3.17 -14.48 5.22
N HIS A 41 -1.87 -14.74 4.99
CA HIS A 41 -1.24 -15.88 5.60
C HIS A 41 0.01 -15.43 6.33
N ASP A 42 0.02 -15.48 7.64
CA ASP A 42 1.15 -15.04 8.46
C ASP A 42 1.67 -13.70 8.02
N PRO A 43 0.82 -12.69 7.99
CA PRO A 43 1.22 -11.41 7.41
C PRO A 43 2.31 -10.70 8.21
N SER A 44 3.21 -10.07 7.49
CA SER A 44 4.22 -9.22 8.11
C SER A 44 4.71 -8.26 7.06
N VAL A 45 5.32 -7.17 7.49
CA VAL A 45 5.87 -6.20 6.55
C VAL A 45 6.96 -6.83 5.71
N GLY A 46 7.83 -7.61 6.35
CA GLY A 46 8.94 -8.23 5.64
C GLY A 46 8.50 -9.17 4.52
N SER A 47 7.57 -10.05 4.83
CA SER A 47 7.11 -11.00 3.81
C SER A 47 6.33 -10.30 2.72
N SER A 48 5.58 -9.26 3.09
CA SER A 48 4.84 -8.48 2.12
C SER A 48 5.78 -7.80 1.14
N LEU A 49 6.86 -7.21 1.64
CA LEU A 49 7.82 -6.55 0.77
C LEU A 49 8.46 -7.52 -0.21
N LYS A 50 8.81 -8.70 0.28
CA LYS A 50 9.41 -9.69 -0.59
C LYS A 50 8.48 -10.04 -1.72
N PHE A 51 7.22 -10.29 -1.41
CA PHE A 51 6.25 -10.68 -2.42
C PHE A 51 5.97 -9.53 -3.38
N LEU A 52 5.77 -8.34 -2.86
CA LEU A 52 5.39 -7.20 -3.69
C LEU A 52 6.50 -6.77 -4.62
N ARG A 53 7.74 -6.91 -4.19
CA ARG A 53 8.85 -6.56 -5.06
C ARG A 53 8.95 -7.42 -6.29
N ARG A 54 8.41 -8.64 -6.20
CA ARG A 54 8.45 -9.57 -7.32
C ARG A 54 7.14 -9.64 -8.08
N THR A 55 6.13 -8.94 -7.62
CA THR A 55 4.79 -9.09 -8.18
C THR A 55 4.20 -7.74 -8.53
N PRO A 56 4.52 -7.23 -9.71
CA PRO A 56 4.11 -5.86 -10.09
C PRO A 56 2.61 -5.60 -10.00
N TRP A 57 1.78 -6.57 -10.37
CA TRP A 57 0.34 -6.33 -10.31
C TRP A 57 -0.16 -6.15 -8.87
N ALA A 58 0.43 -6.89 -7.94
CA ALA A 58 0.04 -6.77 -6.54
C ALA A 58 0.56 -5.46 -5.96
N ARG A 59 1.77 -5.09 -6.33
CA ARG A 59 2.32 -3.83 -5.89
C ARG A 59 1.49 -2.66 -6.39
N ALA A 60 1.01 -2.74 -7.63
CA ALA A 60 0.17 -1.68 -8.16
C ALA A 60 -1.13 -1.55 -7.37
N LYS A 61 -1.71 -2.66 -6.93
CA LYS A 61 -2.91 -2.63 -6.13
C LYS A 61 -2.67 -1.99 -4.76
N VAL A 62 -1.53 -2.30 -4.16
CA VAL A 62 -1.16 -1.74 -2.86
C VAL A 62 -0.96 -0.24 -2.99
N GLU A 63 -0.27 0.18 -4.03
CA GLU A 63 -0.02 1.61 -4.24
C GLU A 63 -1.32 2.35 -4.50
N ALA A 64 -2.21 1.74 -5.27
CA ALA A 64 -3.49 2.37 -5.56
C ALA A 64 -4.32 2.52 -4.27
N LEU A 65 -4.31 1.52 -3.42
CA LEU A 65 -5.04 1.60 -2.17
C LEU A 65 -4.46 2.68 -1.27
N TYR A 66 -3.15 2.80 -1.22
CA TYR A 66 -2.50 3.82 -0.44
C TYR A 66 -2.92 5.22 -0.90
N VAL A 67 -2.87 5.44 -2.21
CA VAL A 67 -3.28 6.72 -2.77
C VAL A 67 -4.75 6.99 -2.45
N GLU A 68 -5.60 6.01 -2.67
CA GLU A 68 -7.01 6.19 -2.43
C GLU A 68 -7.30 6.50 -0.97
N THR A 69 -6.64 5.80 -0.07
CA THR A 69 -6.89 5.96 1.35
C THR A 69 -6.50 7.36 1.83
N TRP A 70 -5.29 7.78 1.51
CA TRP A 70 -4.82 9.04 2.06
C TRP A 70 -5.27 10.25 1.27
N TRP A 71 -5.42 10.10 -0.02
CA TRP A 71 -5.90 11.19 -0.84
C TRP A 71 -7.34 11.52 -0.49
N ARG A 72 -8.17 10.48 -0.37
CA ARG A 72 -9.57 10.71 -0.06
C ARG A 72 -9.79 11.12 1.37
N SER A 73 -9.10 10.53 2.31
CA SER A 73 -9.32 10.87 3.68
C SER A 73 -8.83 12.26 4.00
N ARG A 74 -7.97 12.83 3.16
CA ARG A 74 -7.55 14.19 3.39
C ARG A 74 -8.42 15.19 2.67
N GLY A 75 -9.47 14.73 2.07
CA GLY A 75 -10.32 15.62 1.35
C GLY A 75 -9.73 16.06 0.04
N GLY A 76 -8.81 15.31 -0.48
CA GLY A 76 -8.13 15.68 -1.68
C GLY A 76 -9.03 15.86 -2.84
N GLN A 77 -10.17 15.26 -2.76
CA GLN A 77 -11.06 15.33 -3.82
C GLN A 77 -11.69 16.69 -3.85
N ALA A 78 -11.59 17.40 -2.85
CA ALA A 78 -12.33 18.66 -2.83
C ALA A 78 -11.83 19.62 -3.83
#